data_6c4096fbab3f6b65db13a6bcc9e6d3ca
#
_entry.id   6c4096fbab3f6b65db13a6bcc9e6d3ca
#
_cell.length_a   1.000
_cell.length_b   1.000
_cell.length_c   1.000
_cell.angle_alpha   90.00
_cell.angle_beta   90.00
_cell.angle_gamma   90.00
#
_symmetry.space_group_name_H-M   'P 1'
#
loop_
_entity.id
_entity.type
_entity.pdbx_description
1 polymer ?
#
loop_
_entity_poly.entity_id
_entity_poly.type
_entity_poly.pdbx_seq_one_letter_code
_entity_poly.pdbx_strand_id
1 'polypeptide(L)'
;QLLRLSAHHSLNNNSKKVTSLILILIFALCFLIFNLTNDLKLSFYIFGVLFFSFLILKGMTNLFFISFRKFRFKSGSLLELARKSLTRPDTFAKSIVISFSIGLALLITLNIIEESLDYKITNTINKQAPNYFLIDIQPKQINEIKKMTSDLIGIDSLNAQPMLRGRVTEINNLKVESLKINKNINWVLKKDRAFSWTNKAPKNVKIISGKWWAHDYNGPLLVSLGDKVAKGLNVKIGDKIKFNILGRNFEAEIYNTREIVWENMDINFIFILSKNKIQKAPHSWIASTTTKNKEMNNTLIEKIVSTFSNISSVSVEETYVAIKSILNLLITIVNSIAFVTLLSGVIVLAGILNVSKKDKLYEVAILKILGASPKKIIALWLQEYLIIGLMASCISILVGILVSFIIVTYIFQIDYHINFNNLIILSLIVPFLITILSFIKMLKLIYSKPLKILRFYNN
;
A
#
# COMPACT_ATOMS: atom_id res chain seq x y z
N GLN A 1 -37.05 -31.29 -25.06
CA GLN A 1 -37.49 -29.88 -24.89
C GLN A 1 -38.40 -29.71 -23.64
N LEU A 2 -39.30 -30.63 -23.32
CA LEU A 2 -40.19 -30.52 -22.15
C LEU A 2 -39.48 -30.60 -20.78
N LEU A 3 -38.39 -31.37 -20.67
CA LEU A 3 -37.56 -31.42 -19.45
C LEU A 3 -36.72 -30.17 -19.19
N ARG A 4 -36.42 -29.37 -20.23
CA ARG A 4 -35.77 -28.06 -20.09
C ARG A 4 -36.71 -26.98 -19.55
N LEU A 5 -37.99 -27.04 -19.85
CA LEU A 5 -38.99 -26.05 -19.41
C LEU A 5 -39.34 -26.17 -17.93
N SER A 6 -39.37 -27.40 -17.36
CA SER A 6 -39.68 -27.61 -15.93
C SER A 6 -38.53 -27.17 -15.00
N ALA A 7 -37.28 -27.32 -15.44
CA ALA A 7 -36.10 -26.84 -14.68
C ALA A 7 -36.02 -25.30 -14.66
N HIS A 8 -36.46 -24.62 -15.73
CA HIS A 8 -36.44 -23.16 -15.78
C HIS A 8 -37.45 -22.47 -14.87
N HIS A 9 -38.58 -23.08 -14.61
CA HIS A 9 -39.63 -22.48 -13.76
C HIS A 9 -39.34 -22.52 -12.26
N SER A 10 -38.63 -23.53 -11.76
CA SER A 10 -38.28 -23.63 -10.34
C SER A 10 -37.09 -22.68 -9.97
N LEU A 11 -36.22 -22.39 -10.92
CA LEU A 11 -35.05 -21.47 -10.74
C LEU A 11 -35.46 -19.99 -10.65
N ASN A 12 -36.57 -19.60 -11.28
CA ASN A 12 -36.95 -18.18 -11.38
C ASN A 12 -37.50 -17.58 -10.08
N ASN A 13 -38.12 -18.41 -9.22
CA ASN A 13 -38.70 -17.95 -7.93
C ASN A 13 -37.63 -17.83 -6.82
N ASN A 14 -36.55 -18.62 -6.89
CA ASN A 14 -35.43 -18.51 -5.98
C ASN A 14 -34.45 -17.37 -6.37
N SER A 15 -34.39 -16.97 -7.63
CA SER A 15 -33.47 -15.90 -8.09
C SER A 15 -33.83 -14.55 -7.45
N LYS A 16 -35.11 -14.21 -7.31
CA LYS A 16 -35.55 -12.94 -6.68
C LYS A 16 -35.18 -12.89 -5.19
N LYS A 17 -35.34 -13.99 -4.45
CA LYS A 17 -34.93 -14.05 -3.03
C LYS A 17 -33.43 -13.93 -2.85
N VAL A 18 -32.65 -14.59 -3.70
CA VAL A 18 -31.18 -14.49 -3.69
C VAL A 18 -30.72 -13.08 -4.05
N THR A 19 -31.32 -12.46 -5.06
CA THR A 19 -31.03 -11.08 -5.46
C THR A 19 -31.36 -10.08 -4.35
N SER A 20 -32.50 -10.26 -3.67
CA SER A 20 -32.90 -9.45 -2.52
C SER A 20 -31.90 -9.59 -1.37
N LEU A 21 -31.45 -10.80 -1.06
CA LEU A 21 -30.46 -11.07 -0.01
C LEU A 21 -29.09 -10.43 -0.34
N ILE A 22 -28.67 -10.50 -1.59
CA ILE A 22 -27.43 -9.82 -2.05
C ILE A 22 -27.56 -8.30 -1.89
N LEU A 23 -28.70 -7.70 -2.26
CA LEU A 23 -28.92 -6.27 -2.09
C LEU A 23 -28.89 -5.83 -0.63
N ILE A 24 -29.49 -6.64 0.27
CA ILE A 24 -29.45 -6.39 1.72
C ILE A 24 -28.01 -6.44 2.24
N LEU A 25 -27.22 -7.44 1.80
CA LEU A 25 -25.81 -7.55 2.19
C LEU A 25 -24.97 -6.37 1.69
N ILE A 26 -25.18 -5.92 0.44
CA ILE A 26 -24.50 -4.74 -0.12
C ILE A 26 -24.87 -3.50 0.70
N PHE A 27 -26.16 -3.32 1.02
CA PHE A 27 -26.62 -2.19 1.82
C PHE A 27 -26.03 -2.21 3.23
N ALA A 28 -26.01 -3.38 3.88
CA ALA A 28 -25.39 -3.57 5.20
C ALA A 28 -23.89 -3.24 5.16
N LEU A 29 -23.17 -3.62 4.10
CA LEU A 29 -21.77 -3.32 3.90
C LEU A 29 -21.53 -1.82 3.69
N CYS A 30 -22.36 -1.15 2.88
CA CYS A 30 -22.32 0.30 2.72
C CYS A 30 -22.56 1.03 4.05
N PHE A 31 -23.56 0.59 4.82
CA PHE A 31 -23.88 1.14 6.13
C PHE A 31 -22.72 0.96 7.13
N LEU A 32 -22.09 -0.21 7.13
CA LEU A 32 -20.95 -0.51 7.98
C LEU A 32 -19.74 0.37 7.62
N ILE A 33 -19.40 0.52 6.33
CA ILE A 33 -18.33 1.40 5.87
C ILE A 33 -18.60 2.85 6.28
N PHE A 34 -19.84 3.32 6.14
CA PHE A 34 -20.23 4.66 6.54
C PHE A 34 -20.04 4.90 8.05
N ASN A 35 -20.48 3.95 8.89
CA ASN A 35 -20.30 4.06 10.34
C ASN A 35 -18.82 4.03 10.77
N LEU A 36 -17.99 3.25 10.10
CA LEU A 36 -16.56 3.17 10.41
C LEU A 36 -15.78 4.43 10.02
N THR A 37 -16.15 5.07 8.92
CA THR A 37 -15.40 6.21 8.39
C THR A 37 -15.89 7.56 8.90
N ASN A 38 -17.16 7.66 9.31
CA ASN A 38 -17.85 8.91 9.68
C ASN A 38 -17.70 10.05 8.63
N ASP A 39 -17.28 9.70 7.40
CA ASP A 39 -17.10 10.62 6.29
C ASP A 39 -17.74 10.03 5.01
N LEU A 40 -18.81 10.70 4.56
CA LEU A 40 -19.54 10.30 3.34
C LEU A 40 -18.63 10.23 2.10
N LYS A 41 -17.70 11.18 1.94
CA LYS A 41 -16.81 11.20 0.78
C LYS A 41 -15.85 10.03 0.78
N LEU A 42 -15.25 9.73 1.94
CA LEU A 42 -14.35 8.60 2.09
C LEU A 42 -15.07 7.27 1.86
N SER A 43 -16.30 7.14 2.39
CA SER A 43 -17.15 5.97 2.18
C SER A 43 -17.45 5.71 0.71
N PHE A 44 -17.82 6.77 -0.05
CA PHE A 44 -18.04 6.67 -1.48
C PHE A 44 -16.78 6.30 -2.26
N TYR A 45 -15.61 6.82 -1.86
CA TYR A 45 -14.34 6.42 -2.47
C TYR A 45 -14.03 4.94 -2.25
N ILE A 46 -14.13 4.44 -1.02
CA ILE A 46 -13.88 3.04 -0.69
C ILE A 46 -14.83 2.13 -1.46
N PHE A 47 -16.14 2.46 -1.44
CA PHE A 47 -17.14 1.67 -2.16
C PHE A 47 -16.90 1.71 -3.67
N GLY A 48 -16.55 2.86 -4.22
CA GLY A 48 -16.19 3.01 -5.63
C GLY A 48 -15.02 2.12 -6.02
N VAL A 49 -13.94 2.13 -5.25
CA VAL A 49 -12.76 1.28 -5.50
C VAL A 49 -13.14 -0.20 -5.47
N LEU A 50 -13.89 -0.66 -4.47
CA LEU A 50 -14.36 -2.04 -4.37
C LEU A 50 -15.26 -2.45 -5.54
N PHE A 51 -16.19 -1.60 -5.92
CA PHE A 51 -17.09 -1.84 -7.04
C PHE A 51 -16.35 -1.89 -8.38
N PHE A 52 -15.46 -0.93 -8.64
CA PHE A 52 -14.65 -0.91 -9.86
C PHE A 52 -13.69 -2.10 -9.95
N SER A 53 -13.03 -2.49 -8.85
CA SER A 53 -12.16 -3.67 -8.83
C SER A 53 -12.94 -4.96 -9.15
N PHE A 54 -14.16 -5.10 -8.63
CA PHE A 54 -15.04 -6.22 -8.96
C PHE A 54 -15.45 -6.22 -10.45
N LEU A 55 -15.78 -5.04 -11.00
CA LEU A 55 -16.12 -4.90 -12.44
C LEU A 55 -14.91 -5.26 -13.33
N ILE A 56 -13.71 -4.84 -12.96
CA ILE A 56 -12.48 -5.18 -13.68
C ILE A 56 -12.26 -6.69 -13.66
N LEU A 57 -12.34 -7.32 -12.49
CA LEU A 57 -12.20 -8.78 -12.35
C LEU A 57 -13.22 -9.53 -13.21
N LYS A 58 -14.49 -9.12 -13.16
CA LYS A 58 -15.57 -9.72 -13.98
C LYS A 58 -15.34 -9.52 -15.48
N GLY A 59 -14.94 -8.31 -15.87
CA GLY A 59 -14.60 -7.95 -17.25
C GLY A 59 -13.43 -8.77 -17.78
N MET A 60 -12.34 -8.84 -17.02
CA MET A 60 -11.15 -9.63 -17.37
C MET A 60 -11.47 -11.12 -17.45
N THR A 61 -12.24 -11.66 -16.50
CA THR A 61 -12.70 -13.06 -16.57
C THR A 61 -13.46 -13.31 -17.87
N ASN A 62 -14.40 -12.45 -18.22
CA ASN A 62 -15.15 -12.62 -19.48
C ASN A 62 -14.25 -12.53 -20.71
N LEU A 63 -13.33 -11.58 -20.76
CA LEU A 63 -12.36 -11.45 -21.86
C LEU A 63 -11.48 -12.69 -21.99
N PHE A 64 -10.99 -13.22 -20.87
CA PHE A 64 -10.22 -14.45 -20.86
C PHE A 64 -11.00 -15.64 -21.41
N PHE A 65 -12.25 -15.82 -20.99
CA PHE A 65 -13.09 -16.91 -21.52
C PHE A 65 -13.43 -16.74 -23.00
N ILE A 66 -13.66 -15.49 -23.46
CA ILE A 66 -13.89 -15.20 -24.89
C ILE A 66 -12.64 -15.51 -25.71
N SER A 67 -11.46 -15.08 -25.23
CA SER A 67 -10.19 -15.36 -25.89
C SER A 67 -9.90 -16.86 -25.90
N PHE A 68 -10.07 -17.53 -24.76
CA PHE A 68 -9.87 -18.96 -24.64
C PHE A 68 -10.80 -19.78 -25.55
N ARG A 69 -12.02 -19.32 -25.78
CA ARG A 69 -12.96 -19.91 -26.73
C ARG A 69 -12.47 -19.82 -28.19
N LYS A 70 -11.73 -18.77 -28.55
CA LYS A 70 -11.18 -18.56 -29.89
C LYS A 70 -9.93 -19.43 -30.16
N PHE A 71 -9.19 -19.79 -29.12
CA PHE A 71 -8.03 -20.67 -29.25
C PHE A 71 -8.48 -22.08 -29.68
N ARG A 72 -7.80 -22.65 -30.68
CA ARG A 72 -8.06 -24.01 -31.17
C ARG A 72 -6.83 -24.86 -30.90
N PHE A 73 -7.01 -25.93 -30.15
CA PHE A 73 -5.97 -26.94 -29.96
C PHE A 73 -6.13 -28.06 -31.00
N LYS A 74 -5.11 -28.94 -31.11
CA LYS A 74 -5.14 -30.09 -32.03
C LYS A 74 -6.42 -30.90 -31.78
N SER A 75 -7.17 -31.17 -32.87
CA SER A 75 -8.42 -31.94 -32.81
C SER A 75 -8.17 -33.31 -32.15
N GLY A 76 -9.07 -33.73 -31.24
CA GLY A 76 -8.94 -34.97 -30.47
C GLY A 76 -8.00 -34.91 -29.26
N SER A 77 -7.31 -33.80 -29.01
CA SER A 77 -6.50 -33.63 -27.79
C SER A 77 -7.34 -33.45 -26.53
N LEU A 78 -6.80 -33.91 -25.39
CA LEU A 78 -7.47 -33.71 -24.08
C LEU A 78 -7.66 -32.20 -23.76
N LEU A 79 -6.72 -31.36 -24.21
CA LEU A 79 -6.82 -29.88 -24.05
C LEU A 79 -7.99 -29.29 -24.82
N GLU A 80 -8.27 -29.76 -26.03
CA GLU A 80 -9.42 -29.32 -26.82
C GLU A 80 -10.74 -29.75 -26.16
N LEU A 81 -10.78 -30.95 -25.56
CA LEU A 81 -11.94 -31.42 -24.79
C LEU A 81 -12.15 -30.58 -23.52
N ALA A 82 -11.08 -30.30 -22.79
CA ALA A 82 -11.11 -29.42 -21.62
C ALA A 82 -11.59 -28.01 -21.99
N ARG A 83 -11.07 -27.43 -23.07
CA ARG A 83 -11.51 -26.14 -23.58
C ARG A 83 -13.03 -26.11 -23.88
N LYS A 84 -13.52 -27.11 -24.61
CA LYS A 84 -14.95 -27.23 -24.95
C LYS A 84 -15.81 -27.37 -23.70
N SER A 85 -15.38 -28.16 -22.69
CA SER A 85 -16.08 -28.33 -21.43
C SER A 85 -16.17 -26.99 -20.67
N LEU A 86 -15.05 -26.25 -20.53
CA LEU A 86 -14.98 -24.99 -19.80
C LEU A 86 -15.72 -23.84 -20.47
N THR A 87 -15.87 -23.86 -21.80
CA THR A 87 -16.52 -22.77 -22.56
C THR A 87 -18.02 -22.97 -22.78
N ARG A 88 -18.62 -24.01 -22.22
CA ARG A 88 -20.08 -24.22 -22.25
C ARG A 88 -20.81 -23.11 -21.50
N PRO A 89 -21.98 -22.66 -21.92
CA PRO A 89 -22.72 -21.59 -21.25
C PRO A 89 -23.09 -21.92 -19.79
N ASP A 90 -23.35 -23.19 -19.48
CA ASP A 90 -23.85 -23.65 -18.18
C ASP A 90 -22.74 -24.05 -17.20
N THR A 91 -21.47 -23.68 -17.48
CA THR A 91 -20.36 -24.03 -16.60
C THR A 91 -20.15 -23.02 -15.47
N PHE A 92 -19.89 -23.52 -14.27
CA PHE A 92 -19.51 -22.71 -13.11
C PHE A 92 -18.07 -22.21 -13.12
N ALA A 93 -17.28 -22.50 -14.18
CA ALA A 93 -15.86 -22.16 -14.25
C ALA A 93 -15.60 -20.67 -14.02
N LYS A 94 -16.42 -19.77 -14.58
CA LYS A 94 -16.31 -18.32 -14.37
C LYS A 94 -16.44 -17.93 -12.90
N SER A 95 -17.39 -18.52 -12.18
CA SER A 95 -17.61 -18.22 -10.76
C SER A 95 -16.43 -18.69 -9.91
N ILE A 96 -15.85 -19.86 -10.22
CA ILE A 96 -14.64 -20.35 -9.55
C ILE A 96 -13.48 -19.38 -9.80
N VAL A 97 -13.24 -18.98 -11.06
CA VAL A 97 -12.17 -18.04 -11.41
C VAL A 97 -12.32 -16.72 -10.64
N ILE A 98 -13.51 -16.11 -10.65
CA ILE A 98 -13.76 -14.83 -9.97
C ILE A 98 -13.50 -14.97 -8.46
N SER A 99 -14.04 -16.02 -7.82
CA SER A 99 -13.93 -16.22 -6.37
C SER A 99 -12.46 -16.35 -5.92
N PHE A 100 -11.67 -17.16 -6.62
CA PHE A 100 -10.24 -17.30 -6.29
C PHE A 100 -9.41 -16.07 -6.71
N SER A 101 -9.79 -15.41 -7.81
CA SER A 101 -9.06 -14.21 -8.26
C SER A 101 -9.16 -13.07 -7.27
N ILE A 102 -10.28 -12.89 -6.56
CA ILE A 102 -10.44 -11.83 -5.54
C ILE A 102 -9.42 -12.05 -4.41
N GLY A 103 -9.39 -13.23 -3.83
CA GLY A 103 -8.49 -13.52 -2.71
C GLY A 103 -7.00 -13.46 -3.10
N LEU A 104 -6.65 -14.02 -4.26
CA LEU A 104 -5.27 -14.00 -4.71
C LEU A 104 -4.81 -12.61 -5.17
N ALA A 105 -5.67 -11.81 -5.81
CA ALA A 105 -5.34 -10.43 -6.18
C ALA A 105 -5.09 -9.57 -4.94
N LEU A 106 -5.87 -9.76 -3.88
CA LEU A 106 -5.64 -9.10 -2.60
C LEU A 106 -4.27 -9.48 -2.01
N LEU A 107 -3.94 -10.78 -1.96
CA LEU A 107 -2.63 -11.24 -1.47
C LEU A 107 -1.47 -10.66 -2.29
N ILE A 108 -1.56 -10.67 -3.61
CA ILE A 108 -0.52 -10.12 -4.49
C ILE A 108 -0.38 -8.62 -4.26
N THR A 109 -1.49 -7.88 -4.19
CA THR A 109 -1.48 -6.43 -3.93
C THR A 109 -0.74 -6.11 -2.64
N LEU A 110 -1.06 -6.82 -1.57
CA LEU A 110 -0.46 -6.60 -0.25
C LEU A 110 1.01 -6.96 -0.21
N ASN A 111 1.38 -8.08 -0.81
CA ASN A 111 2.78 -8.51 -0.88
C ASN A 111 3.64 -7.46 -1.62
N ILE A 112 3.16 -6.91 -2.73
CA ILE A 112 3.88 -5.86 -3.46
C ILE A 112 3.97 -4.56 -2.64
N ILE A 113 2.91 -4.19 -1.91
CA ILE A 113 2.93 -3.02 -1.02
C ILE A 113 3.97 -3.23 0.09
N GLU A 114 3.97 -4.39 0.73
CA GLU A 114 4.93 -4.77 1.76
C GLU A 114 6.36 -4.68 1.25
N GLU A 115 6.66 -5.29 0.11
CA GLU A 115 7.99 -5.29 -0.51
C GLU A 115 8.44 -3.87 -0.89
N SER A 116 7.54 -3.04 -1.43
CA SER A 116 7.85 -1.65 -1.77
C SER A 116 8.15 -0.80 -0.54
N LEU A 117 7.40 -1.00 0.55
CA LEU A 117 7.63 -0.34 1.83
C LEU A 117 8.96 -0.81 2.45
N ASP A 118 9.22 -2.11 2.50
CA ASP A 118 10.46 -2.64 3.08
C ASP A 118 11.68 -2.20 2.27
N TYR A 119 11.58 -2.19 0.92
CA TYR A 119 12.62 -1.68 0.03
C TYR A 119 12.93 -0.20 0.30
N LYS A 120 11.90 0.65 0.39
CA LYS A 120 12.06 2.08 0.67
C LYS A 120 12.72 2.30 2.03
N ILE A 121 12.24 1.61 3.05
CA ILE A 121 12.73 1.73 4.41
C ILE A 121 14.19 1.25 4.50
N THR A 122 14.49 0.07 3.97
CA THR A 122 15.84 -0.52 4.08
C THR A 122 16.87 0.28 3.29
N ASN A 123 16.54 0.77 2.10
CA ASN A 123 17.49 1.49 1.26
C ASN A 123 17.64 2.96 1.64
N THR A 124 16.61 3.59 2.19
CA THR A 124 16.64 5.02 2.53
C THR A 124 17.15 5.25 3.95
N ILE A 125 16.66 4.49 4.91
CA ILE A 125 16.99 4.68 6.34
C ILE A 125 18.40 4.18 6.65
N ASN A 126 18.81 3.00 6.16
CA ASN A 126 20.09 2.40 6.52
C ASN A 126 21.33 3.13 5.94
N LYS A 127 21.20 3.97 4.93
CA LYS A 127 22.38 4.57 4.26
C LYS A 127 22.61 6.04 4.58
N GLN A 128 21.60 6.80 4.99
CA GLN A 128 21.69 8.25 5.14
C GLN A 128 21.05 8.80 6.43
N ALA A 129 20.27 7.98 7.16
CA ALA A 129 19.64 8.43 8.39
C ALA A 129 20.65 8.58 9.53
N PRO A 130 20.51 9.59 10.41
CA PRO A 130 21.28 9.69 11.63
C PRO A 130 20.95 8.54 12.59
N ASN A 131 21.86 8.27 13.53
CA ASN A 131 21.64 7.24 14.54
C ASN A 131 20.74 7.74 15.66
N TYR A 132 20.97 8.99 16.11
CA TYR A 132 20.23 9.63 17.19
C TYR A 132 19.90 11.08 16.88
N PHE A 133 18.77 11.54 17.40
CA PHE A 133 18.45 12.96 17.56
C PHE A 133 18.59 13.36 19.01
N LEU A 134 19.20 14.52 19.25
CA LEU A 134 19.28 15.19 20.54
C LEU A 134 18.41 16.44 20.50
N ILE A 135 17.46 16.54 21.38
CA ILE A 135 16.44 17.60 21.40
C ILE A 135 16.58 18.42 22.71
N ASP A 136 16.17 19.68 22.63
CA ASP A 136 16.19 20.66 23.75
C ASP A 136 17.57 20.98 24.31
N ILE A 137 18.59 20.98 23.43
CA ILE A 137 19.94 21.42 23.79
C ILE A 137 19.94 22.93 24.01
N GLN A 138 20.37 23.39 25.18
CA GLN A 138 20.48 24.82 25.48
C GLN A 138 21.70 25.46 24.78
N PRO A 139 21.64 26.78 24.43
CA PRO A 139 22.75 27.43 23.75
C PRO A 139 24.10 27.36 24.45
N LYS A 140 24.07 27.25 25.78
CA LYS A 140 25.29 27.12 26.59
C LYS A 140 25.91 25.71 26.51
N GLN A 141 25.11 24.69 26.22
CA GLN A 141 25.51 23.27 26.22
C GLN A 141 26.11 22.83 24.88
N ILE A 142 25.74 23.50 23.78
CA ILE A 142 26.09 23.03 22.41
C ILE A 142 27.58 22.87 22.17
N ASN A 143 28.41 23.78 22.74
CA ASN A 143 29.86 23.73 22.55
C ASN A 143 30.47 22.52 23.26
N GLU A 144 29.96 22.16 24.45
CA GLU A 144 30.43 21.01 25.21
C GLU A 144 30.02 19.71 24.52
N ILE A 145 28.79 19.63 23.99
CA ILE A 145 28.32 18.49 23.19
C ILE A 145 29.19 18.32 21.95
N LYS A 146 29.51 19.41 21.23
CA LYS A 146 30.42 19.35 20.10
C LYS A 146 31.79 18.80 20.47
N LYS A 147 32.32 19.19 21.62
CA LYS A 147 33.59 18.69 22.13
C LYS A 147 33.49 17.19 22.48
N MET A 148 32.48 16.78 23.24
CA MET A 148 32.25 15.37 23.57
C MET A 148 32.13 14.50 22.32
N THR A 149 31.41 15.01 21.29
CA THR A 149 31.26 14.31 20.01
C THR A 149 32.57 14.20 19.25
N SER A 150 33.35 15.29 19.17
CA SER A 150 34.64 15.27 18.49
C SER A 150 35.62 14.29 19.09
N ASP A 151 35.60 14.18 20.43
CA ASP A 151 36.53 13.32 21.19
C ASP A 151 36.21 11.83 21.04
N LEU A 152 34.92 11.47 20.85
CA LEU A 152 34.47 10.08 20.84
C LEU A 152 34.20 9.54 19.41
N ILE A 153 33.52 10.29 18.55
CA ILE A 153 33.06 9.79 17.23
C ILE A 153 33.48 10.67 16.04
N GLY A 154 34.15 11.80 16.30
CA GLY A 154 34.64 12.74 15.28
C GLY A 154 33.71 13.92 15.02
N ILE A 155 34.28 15.04 14.60
CA ILE A 155 33.58 16.35 14.40
C ILE A 155 32.47 16.28 13.36
N ASP A 156 32.70 15.55 12.24
CA ASP A 156 31.75 15.45 11.13
C ASP A 156 30.53 14.57 11.44
N SER A 157 30.54 13.90 12.57
CA SER A 157 29.47 13.00 13.01
C SER A 157 28.29 13.74 13.67
N LEU A 158 28.41 15.04 13.96
CA LEU A 158 27.36 15.84 14.58
C LEU A 158 26.84 16.93 13.62
N ASN A 159 25.57 16.85 13.28
CA ASN A 159 24.86 17.93 12.59
C ASN A 159 23.96 18.65 13.61
N ALA A 160 24.29 19.88 13.97
CA ALA A 160 23.55 20.65 14.96
C ALA A 160 22.99 21.95 14.34
N GLN A 161 21.69 22.18 14.56
CA GLN A 161 20.97 23.33 14.02
C GLN A 161 20.23 24.06 15.16
N PRO A 162 20.25 25.42 15.16
CA PRO A 162 19.41 26.18 16.09
C PRO A 162 17.94 26.04 15.73
N MET A 163 17.08 26.00 16.70
CA MET A 163 15.65 25.82 16.54
C MET A 163 14.86 26.86 17.34
N LEU A 164 13.94 27.52 16.66
CA LEU A 164 12.93 28.42 17.23
C LEU A 164 11.54 27.83 17.00
N ARG A 165 10.62 28.12 17.89
CA ARG A 165 9.20 27.81 17.68
C ARG A 165 8.44 29.10 17.41
N GLY A 166 7.64 29.10 16.36
CA GLY A 166 6.84 30.25 15.96
C GLY A 166 5.71 29.87 15.03
N ARG A 167 4.85 30.84 14.75
CA ARG A 167 3.68 30.70 13.89
C ARG A 167 3.70 31.75 12.80
N VAL A 168 3.30 31.35 11.59
CA VAL A 168 3.01 32.30 10.51
C VAL A 168 1.70 33.02 10.85
N THR A 169 1.71 34.36 10.84
CA THR A 169 0.53 35.19 11.16
C THR A 169 -0.04 35.88 9.92
N GLU A 170 0.82 36.38 9.04
CA GLU A 170 0.41 37.08 7.82
C GLU A 170 1.27 36.69 6.63
N ILE A 171 0.68 36.76 5.44
CA ILE A 171 1.35 36.61 4.15
C ILE A 171 0.91 37.80 3.29
N ASN A 172 1.87 38.60 2.80
CA ASN A 172 1.61 39.82 2.02
C ASN A 172 0.56 40.74 2.69
N ASN A 173 0.70 40.94 3.99
CA ASN A 173 -0.19 41.75 4.86
C ASN A 173 -1.62 41.21 5.00
N LEU A 174 -1.89 39.98 4.50
CA LEU A 174 -3.17 39.31 4.71
C LEU A 174 -3.05 38.31 5.85
N LYS A 175 -3.98 38.32 6.79
CA LYS A 175 -4.02 37.35 7.90
C LYS A 175 -4.23 35.94 7.36
N VAL A 176 -3.48 34.98 7.93
CA VAL A 176 -3.54 33.57 7.53
C VAL A 176 -4.97 33.02 7.57
N GLU A 177 -5.81 33.47 8.50
CA GLU A 177 -7.20 33.04 8.68
C GLU A 177 -8.12 33.43 7.50
N SER A 178 -7.77 34.51 6.76
CA SER A 178 -8.54 35.00 5.60
C SER A 178 -8.09 34.36 4.27
N LEU A 179 -7.00 33.59 4.26
CA LEU A 179 -6.45 33.01 3.03
C LEU A 179 -7.16 31.71 2.65
N LYS A 180 -7.52 31.57 1.37
CA LYS A 180 -7.96 30.30 0.78
C LYS A 180 -6.75 29.39 0.54
N ILE A 181 -6.44 28.54 1.51
CA ILE A 181 -5.25 27.68 1.49
C ILE A 181 -5.64 26.27 1.06
N ASN A 182 -4.75 25.62 0.32
CA ASN A 182 -4.91 24.22 -0.03
C ASN A 182 -4.96 23.35 1.25
N LYS A 183 -5.97 22.48 1.36
CA LYS A 183 -6.19 21.63 2.55
C LYS A 183 -4.93 20.83 2.94
N ASN A 184 -4.13 20.42 1.96
CA ASN A 184 -2.91 19.64 2.17
C ASN A 184 -1.78 20.41 2.88
N ILE A 185 -1.84 21.75 2.97
CA ILE A 185 -0.80 22.60 3.56
C ILE A 185 -1.28 23.35 4.78
N ASN A 186 -2.57 23.28 5.05
CA ASN A 186 -3.20 23.93 6.19
C ASN A 186 -2.51 23.60 7.54
N TRP A 187 -1.92 22.40 7.64
CA TRP A 187 -1.16 21.96 8.80
C TRP A 187 0.06 22.84 9.09
N VAL A 188 0.69 23.47 8.07
CA VAL A 188 1.86 24.36 8.24
C VAL A 188 1.48 25.62 9.03
N LEU A 189 0.26 26.10 8.88
CA LEU A 189 -0.21 27.37 9.43
C LEU A 189 -1.00 27.24 10.75
N LYS A 190 -1.60 26.07 11.00
CA LYS A 190 -2.49 25.86 12.15
C LYS A 190 -1.81 25.78 13.51
N LYS A 191 -0.54 25.43 13.57
CA LYS A 191 0.22 25.22 14.83
C LYS A 191 1.59 25.87 14.73
N ASP A 192 2.22 26.06 15.87
CA ASP A 192 3.61 26.49 15.92
C ASP A 192 4.51 25.51 15.17
N ARG A 193 5.47 26.05 14.43
CA ARG A 193 6.44 25.30 13.63
C ARG A 193 7.86 25.58 14.10
N ALA A 194 8.73 24.63 13.83
CA ALA A 194 10.13 24.81 14.03
C ALA A 194 10.71 25.66 12.88
N PHE A 195 11.44 26.71 13.23
CA PHE A 195 12.23 27.54 12.36
C PHE A 195 13.69 27.34 12.70
N SER A 196 14.55 27.46 11.72
CA SER A 196 15.99 27.54 11.92
C SER A 196 16.53 28.80 11.29
N TRP A 197 17.80 29.11 11.55
CA TRP A 197 18.50 30.19 10.85
C TRP A 197 19.93 29.75 10.52
N THR A 198 20.41 30.16 9.35
CA THR A 198 21.79 29.97 8.94
C THR A 198 22.13 30.87 7.77
N ASN A 199 23.39 31.37 7.70
CA ASN A 199 23.87 32.03 6.51
C ASN A 199 24.58 31.06 5.54
N LYS A 200 24.93 29.88 6.01
CA LYS A 200 25.54 28.84 5.16
C LYS A 200 24.42 27.89 4.65
N ALA A 201 24.38 27.70 3.33
CA ALA A 201 23.44 26.74 2.76
C ALA A 201 23.65 25.34 3.39
N PRO A 202 22.59 24.67 3.84
CA PRO A 202 22.73 23.31 4.34
C PRO A 202 23.33 22.37 3.28
N LYS A 203 24.08 21.38 3.72
CA LYS A 203 24.63 20.35 2.82
C LYS A 203 23.43 19.62 2.15
N ASN A 204 23.54 19.37 0.84
CA ASN A 204 22.52 18.64 0.05
C ASN A 204 21.18 19.37 -0.17
N VAL A 205 21.12 20.69 -0.03
CA VAL A 205 19.92 21.46 -0.35
C VAL A 205 19.87 21.78 -1.86
N LYS A 206 18.82 21.32 -2.53
CA LYS A 206 18.51 21.69 -3.91
C LYS A 206 17.60 22.91 -3.92
N ILE A 207 18.13 24.04 -4.39
CA ILE A 207 17.35 25.26 -4.60
C ILE A 207 16.55 25.09 -5.89
N ILE A 208 15.23 25.32 -5.81
CA ILE A 208 14.31 25.24 -6.95
C ILE A 208 14.17 26.60 -7.61
N SER A 209 14.07 27.66 -6.83
CA SER A 209 13.95 29.04 -7.34
C SER A 209 14.73 29.99 -6.45
N GLY A 210 15.37 31.02 -7.05
CA GLY A 210 16.17 31.97 -6.34
C GLY A 210 17.62 31.51 -6.12
N LYS A 211 18.32 32.16 -5.19
CA LYS A 211 19.69 31.84 -4.78
C LYS A 211 19.79 31.85 -3.26
N TRP A 212 20.82 31.21 -2.70
CA TRP A 212 21.11 31.35 -1.27
C TRP A 212 21.72 32.72 -1.01
N TRP A 213 21.47 33.34 0.13
CA TRP A 213 22.05 34.60 0.53
C TRP A 213 23.54 34.47 0.86
N ALA A 214 24.27 35.60 0.82
CA ALA A 214 25.69 35.64 1.13
C ALA A 214 25.97 35.24 2.59
N HIS A 215 27.14 34.66 2.85
CA HIS A 215 27.52 34.18 4.17
C HIS A 215 27.57 35.31 5.23
N ASP A 216 27.94 36.52 4.80
CA ASP A 216 28.05 37.74 5.60
C ASP A 216 26.79 38.62 5.55
N TYR A 217 25.69 38.11 5.00
CA TYR A 217 24.46 38.87 4.85
C TYR A 217 23.91 39.38 6.20
N ASN A 218 23.73 40.69 6.29
CA ASN A 218 23.26 41.43 7.46
C ASN A 218 22.09 42.39 7.16
N GLY A 219 21.45 42.25 6.01
CA GLY A 219 20.31 43.06 5.58
C GLY A 219 18.99 42.69 6.27
N PRO A 220 17.82 43.04 5.71
CA PRO A 220 16.50 42.63 6.19
C PRO A 220 16.39 41.11 6.31
N LEU A 221 15.47 40.65 7.15
CA LEU A 221 15.31 39.20 7.38
C LEU A 221 14.82 38.52 6.10
N LEU A 222 15.52 37.48 5.66
CA LEU A 222 15.19 36.65 4.51
C LEU A 222 14.75 35.27 4.98
N VAL A 223 13.87 34.62 4.20
CA VAL A 223 13.42 33.26 4.44
C VAL A 223 13.61 32.38 3.21
N SER A 224 14.16 31.20 3.43
CA SER A 224 14.15 30.08 2.50
C SER A 224 12.98 29.17 2.85
N LEU A 225 12.10 28.89 1.89
CA LEU A 225 10.87 28.17 2.08
C LEU A 225 10.89 26.82 1.34
N GLY A 226 10.27 25.79 1.89
CA GLY A 226 10.05 24.52 1.18
C GLY A 226 9.17 24.74 -0.06
N ASP A 227 9.60 24.27 -1.23
CA ASP A 227 8.93 24.52 -2.52
C ASP A 227 7.47 24.03 -2.55
N LYS A 228 7.22 22.82 -2.04
CA LYS A 228 5.83 22.28 -1.92
C LYS A 228 4.93 23.19 -1.07
N VAL A 229 5.49 23.80 -0.04
CA VAL A 229 4.76 24.74 0.84
C VAL A 229 4.57 26.08 0.14
N ALA A 230 5.59 26.61 -0.53
CA ALA A 230 5.48 27.86 -1.31
C ALA A 230 4.36 27.75 -2.38
N LYS A 231 4.35 26.68 -3.15
CA LYS A 231 3.30 26.39 -4.14
C LYS A 231 1.91 26.31 -3.53
N GLY A 232 1.78 25.66 -2.39
CA GLY A 232 0.48 25.49 -1.76
C GLY A 232 -0.03 26.71 -1.02
N LEU A 233 0.85 27.62 -0.60
CA LEU A 233 0.51 28.94 -0.08
C LEU A 233 0.32 29.97 -1.22
N ASN A 234 0.63 29.60 -2.47
CA ASN A 234 0.64 30.45 -3.65
C ASN A 234 1.51 31.72 -3.47
N VAL A 235 2.68 31.53 -2.87
CA VAL A 235 3.66 32.60 -2.63
C VAL A 235 4.85 32.48 -3.58
N LYS A 236 5.48 33.64 -3.87
CA LYS A 236 6.62 33.78 -4.80
C LYS A 236 7.80 34.44 -4.10
N ILE A 237 8.96 34.39 -4.75
CA ILE A 237 10.15 35.14 -4.34
C ILE A 237 9.80 36.65 -4.32
N GLY A 238 10.22 37.34 -3.26
CA GLY A 238 9.88 38.75 -3.00
C GLY A 238 8.65 38.95 -2.13
N ASP A 239 7.77 37.94 -1.96
CA ASP A 239 6.65 38.03 -1.06
C ASP A 239 7.10 38.09 0.41
N LYS A 240 6.31 38.73 1.26
CA LYS A 240 6.60 38.93 2.68
C LYS A 240 5.78 37.99 3.55
N ILE A 241 6.44 37.35 4.50
CA ILE A 241 5.80 36.52 5.52
C ILE A 241 6.09 37.08 6.90
N LYS A 242 5.04 37.27 7.72
CA LYS A 242 5.18 37.64 9.12
C LYS A 242 5.05 36.42 10.03
N PHE A 243 5.96 36.31 10.97
CA PHE A 243 6.04 35.25 11.95
C PHE A 243 5.89 35.81 13.34
N ASN A 244 5.14 35.14 14.18
CA ASN A 244 5.15 35.38 15.62
C ASN A 244 6.04 34.32 16.28
N ILE A 245 7.13 34.75 16.89
CA ILE A 245 8.08 33.88 17.62
C ILE A 245 8.10 34.39 19.06
N LEU A 246 7.63 33.57 19.99
CA LEU A 246 7.57 33.91 21.43
C LEU A 246 6.96 35.28 21.72
N GLY A 247 5.86 35.62 21.05
CA GLY A 247 5.15 36.91 21.24
C GLY A 247 5.71 38.09 20.44
N ARG A 248 6.84 37.95 19.74
CA ARG A 248 7.43 39.00 18.91
C ARG A 248 7.15 38.74 17.44
N ASN A 249 6.76 39.75 16.69
CA ASN A 249 6.51 39.67 15.28
C ASN A 249 7.77 40.01 14.49
N PHE A 250 8.11 39.13 13.52
CA PHE A 250 9.20 39.29 12.58
C PHE A 250 8.65 39.23 11.15
N GLU A 251 9.10 40.12 10.29
CA GLU A 251 8.77 40.10 8.88
C GLU A 251 10.01 39.63 8.11
N ALA A 252 9.83 38.66 7.21
CA ALA A 252 10.87 38.16 6.33
C ALA A 252 10.39 38.11 4.88
N GLU A 253 11.31 38.40 3.96
CA GLU A 253 11.09 38.29 2.51
C GLU A 253 11.47 36.89 2.04
N ILE A 254 10.62 36.27 1.20
CA ILE A 254 10.93 34.99 0.56
C ILE A 254 12.02 35.20 -0.46
N TYR A 255 13.21 34.70 -0.19
CA TYR A 255 14.40 34.89 -1.05
C TYR A 255 14.66 33.70 -1.98
N ASN A 256 14.32 32.50 -1.53
CA ASN A 256 14.41 31.29 -2.34
C ASN A 256 13.40 30.23 -1.91
N THR A 257 13.15 29.29 -2.82
CA THR A 257 12.45 28.03 -2.52
C THR A 257 13.38 26.84 -2.72
N ARG A 258 13.26 25.82 -1.86
CA ARG A 258 14.11 24.65 -1.89
C ARG A 258 13.32 23.35 -1.79
N GLU A 259 13.86 22.28 -2.32
CA GLU A 259 13.35 20.94 -2.11
C GLU A 259 13.69 20.47 -0.69
N ILE A 260 12.69 19.95 0.04
CA ILE A 260 12.87 19.32 1.34
C ILE A 260 12.68 17.83 1.14
N VAL A 261 13.76 17.07 1.35
CA VAL A 261 13.75 15.62 1.29
C VAL A 261 13.54 15.10 2.72
N TRP A 262 12.31 14.69 3.05
CA TRP A 262 11.97 14.17 4.38
C TRP A 262 12.46 12.74 4.60
N GLU A 263 12.68 12.02 3.51
CA GLU A 263 13.02 10.60 3.53
C GLU A 263 14.40 10.33 4.15
N ASN A 264 15.33 11.28 4.09
CA ASN A 264 16.69 11.14 4.66
C ASN A 264 16.68 11.11 6.19
N MET A 265 15.54 11.41 6.82
CA MET A 265 15.43 11.59 8.28
C MET A 265 16.49 12.54 8.85
N ASP A 266 17.04 13.47 8.05
CA ASP A 266 17.95 14.50 8.54
C ASP A 266 17.16 15.68 9.15
N ILE A 267 17.88 16.58 9.86
CA ILE A 267 17.28 17.77 10.44
C ILE A 267 16.81 18.70 9.30
N ASN A 268 15.51 18.79 9.11
CA ASN A 268 14.89 19.63 8.10
C ASN A 268 13.91 20.61 8.71
N PHE A 269 13.92 21.84 8.19
CA PHE A 269 12.98 22.89 8.58
C PHE A 269 12.22 23.38 7.36
N ILE A 270 10.94 23.68 7.54
CA ILE A 270 10.13 24.29 6.47
C ILE A 270 10.64 25.71 6.18
N PHE A 271 10.94 26.44 7.22
CA PHE A 271 11.40 27.83 7.20
C PHE A 271 12.84 27.90 7.71
N ILE A 272 13.75 28.38 6.89
CA ILE A 272 15.11 28.73 7.31
C ILE A 272 15.29 30.22 7.09
N LEU A 273 15.67 30.92 8.15
CA LEU A 273 15.83 32.38 8.16
C LEU A 273 17.32 32.76 7.98
N SER A 274 17.58 33.97 7.48
CA SER A 274 18.92 34.54 7.55
C SER A 274 19.30 34.85 9.00
N LYS A 275 20.60 34.78 9.32
CA LYS A 275 21.09 34.81 10.70
C LYS A 275 20.76 36.09 11.46
N ASN A 276 20.85 37.23 10.86
CA ASN A 276 20.49 38.55 11.36
C ASN A 276 20.11 38.63 12.88
N LYS A 277 19.24 39.54 13.26
CA LYS A 277 18.79 39.79 14.64
C LYS A 277 18.09 38.56 15.30
N ILE A 278 17.64 37.61 14.51
CA ILE A 278 16.92 36.40 15.01
C ILE A 278 17.79 35.52 15.91
N GLN A 279 19.11 35.50 15.74
CA GLN A 279 20.02 34.73 16.58
C GLN A 279 20.00 35.11 18.08
N LYS A 280 19.52 36.33 18.41
CA LYS A 280 19.39 36.81 19.79
C LYS A 280 18.08 36.39 20.45
N ALA A 281 17.15 35.82 19.68
CA ALA A 281 15.89 35.30 20.23
C ALA A 281 16.17 34.04 21.10
N PRO A 282 15.38 33.82 22.16
CA PRO A 282 15.46 32.59 22.93
C PRO A 282 15.25 31.38 22.02
N HIS A 283 16.17 30.43 22.07
CA HIS A 283 16.18 29.26 21.17
C HIS A 283 16.79 28.05 21.86
N SER A 284 16.49 26.88 21.33
CA SER A 284 17.19 25.63 21.63
C SER A 284 17.98 25.16 20.40
N TRP A 285 18.75 24.13 20.59
CA TRP A 285 19.41 23.43 19.49
C TRP A 285 18.83 22.03 19.36
N ILE A 286 18.73 21.57 18.12
CA ILE A 286 18.53 20.17 17.78
C ILE A 286 19.80 19.66 17.10
N ALA A 287 20.21 18.47 17.45
CA ALA A 287 21.38 17.86 16.83
C ALA A 287 21.08 16.42 16.39
N SER A 288 21.76 15.95 15.36
CA SER A 288 21.77 14.54 14.98
C SER A 288 23.18 14.00 14.95
N THR A 289 23.34 12.74 15.37
CA THR A 289 24.61 12.02 15.32
C THR A 289 24.58 10.95 14.24
N THR A 290 25.68 10.84 13.47
CA THR A 290 25.82 9.85 12.39
C THR A 290 27.19 9.21 12.49
N THR A 291 27.28 7.92 12.81
CA THR A 291 28.52 7.15 12.84
C THR A 291 28.26 5.70 12.49
N LYS A 292 29.28 5.03 11.98
CA LYS A 292 29.24 3.58 11.71
C LYS A 292 29.48 2.75 12.97
N ASN A 293 30.11 3.32 13.99
CA ASN A 293 30.37 2.64 15.25
C ASN A 293 29.22 2.88 16.24
N LYS A 294 28.31 1.93 16.31
CA LYS A 294 27.10 2.00 17.16
C LYS A 294 27.45 2.05 18.65
N GLU A 295 28.44 1.28 19.11
CA GLU A 295 28.82 1.21 20.53
C GLU A 295 29.33 2.55 21.01
N MET A 296 30.25 3.16 20.26
CA MET A 296 30.75 4.50 20.59
C MET A 296 29.67 5.57 20.59
N ASN A 297 28.69 5.45 19.68
CA ASN A 297 27.58 6.38 19.65
C ASN A 297 26.66 6.22 20.87
N ASN A 298 26.36 5.00 21.28
CA ASN A 298 25.56 4.73 22.48
C ASN A 298 26.26 5.29 23.74
N THR A 299 27.57 5.05 23.88
CA THR A 299 28.38 5.60 24.97
C THR A 299 28.36 7.15 24.95
N LEU A 300 28.42 7.77 23.80
CA LEU A 300 28.32 9.23 23.68
C LEU A 300 26.93 9.72 24.15
N ILE A 301 25.86 9.08 23.71
CA ILE A 301 24.49 9.45 24.07
C ILE A 301 24.25 9.30 25.57
N GLU A 302 24.65 8.17 26.15
CA GLU A 302 24.56 7.92 27.60
C GLU A 302 25.31 9.02 28.39
N LYS A 303 26.50 9.38 27.95
CA LYS A 303 27.29 10.44 28.56
C LYS A 303 26.64 11.80 28.46
N ILE A 304 26.05 12.14 27.31
CA ILE A 304 25.36 13.43 27.12
C ILE A 304 24.09 13.48 27.99
N VAL A 305 23.26 12.44 27.97
CA VAL A 305 22.00 12.41 28.74
C VAL A 305 22.25 12.38 30.24
N SER A 306 23.29 11.68 30.73
CA SER A 306 23.66 11.69 32.14
C SER A 306 24.24 13.02 32.60
N THR A 307 24.92 13.75 31.72
CA THR A 307 25.53 15.07 32.04
C THR A 307 24.46 16.18 31.99
N PHE A 308 23.49 16.08 31.03
CA PHE A 308 22.52 17.12 30.78
C PHE A 308 21.09 16.54 30.86
N SER A 309 20.49 16.59 32.03
CA SER A 309 19.14 16.02 32.30
C SER A 309 17.99 16.63 31.50
N ASN A 310 18.18 17.81 30.89
CA ASN A 310 17.19 18.46 30.03
C ASN A 310 17.21 17.93 28.58
N ILE A 311 18.26 17.24 28.16
CA ILE A 311 18.41 16.77 26.78
C ILE A 311 17.73 15.43 26.62
N SER A 312 16.81 15.37 25.68
CA SER A 312 16.18 14.10 25.28
C SER A 312 16.88 13.53 24.04
N SER A 313 17.21 12.24 24.10
CA SER A 313 17.72 11.49 22.94
C SER A 313 16.61 10.63 22.32
N VAL A 314 16.55 10.60 21.00
CA VAL A 314 15.62 9.77 20.25
C VAL A 314 16.44 8.90 19.29
N SER A 315 16.40 7.59 19.51
CA SER A 315 17.03 6.60 18.63
C SER A 315 16.21 6.46 17.34
N VAL A 316 16.86 6.68 16.21
CA VAL A 316 16.22 6.48 14.90
C VAL A 316 15.99 4.98 14.66
N GLU A 317 16.92 4.13 15.08
CA GLU A 317 16.79 2.68 14.95
C GLU A 317 15.60 2.13 15.75
N GLU A 318 15.44 2.54 17.02
CA GLU A 318 14.31 2.12 17.86
C GLU A 318 12.97 2.63 17.30
N THR A 319 12.93 3.88 16.84
CA THR A 319 11.74 4.44 16.18
C THR A 319 11.39 3.65 14.93
N TYR A 320 12.40 3.29 14.13
CA TYR A 320 12.22 2.45 12.95
C TYR A 320 11.66 1.07 13.29
N VAL A 321 12.25 0.39 14.29
CA VAL A 321 11.77 -0.93 14.76
C VAL A 321 10.33 -0.84 15.24
N ALA A 322 9.96 0.20 15.98
CA ALA A 322 8.60 0.42 16.45
C ALA A 322 7.62 0.63 15.27
N ILE A 323 7.98 1.44 14.28
CA ILE A 323 7.16 1.62 13.07
C ILE A 323 7.04 0.31 12.30
N LYS A 324 8.15 -0.42 12.10
CA LYS A 324 8.14 -1.71 11.40
C LYS A 324 7.27 -2.74 12.12
N SER A 325 7.25 -2.77 13.44
CA SER A 325 6.40 -3.69 14.21
C SER A 325 4.91 -3.39 14.00
N ILE A 326 4.52 -2.12 13.97
CA ILE A 326 3.14 -1.70 13.68
C ILE A 326 2.75 -2.08 12.25
N LEU A 327 3.63 -1.84 11.27
CA LEU A 327 3.39 -2.21 9.87
C LEU A 327 3.24 -3.74 9.74
N ASN A 328 4.12 -4.52 10.36
CA ASN A 328 4.03 -5.99 10.35
C ASN A 328 2.72 -6.49 10.97
N LEU A 329 2.24 -5.85 12.04
CA LEU A 329 0.93 -6.18 12.61
C LEU A 329 -0.21 -5.92 11.60
N LEU A 330 -0.22 -4.76 10.95
CA LEU A 330 -1.20 -4.43 9.93
C LEU A 330 -1.16 -5.41 8.76
N ILE A 331 0.04 -5.72 8.26
CA ILE A 331 0.25 -6.70 7.18
C ILE A 331 -0.29 -8.09 7.61
N THR A 332 -0.01 -8.52 8.83
CA THR A 332 -0.51 -9.80 9.36
C THR A 332 -2.03 -9.84 9.40
N ILE A 333 -2.69 -8.76 9.84
CA ILE A 333 -4.16 -8.66 9.86
C ILE A 333 -4.71 -8.78 8.43
N VAL A 334 -4.14 -8.05 7.48
CA VAL A 334 -4.66 -8.04 6.10
C VAL A 334 -4.37 -9.36 5.39
N ASN A 335 -3.22 -9.98 5.61
CA ASN A 335 -2.91 -11.33 5.13
C ASN A 335 -3.90 -12.38 5.70
N SER A 336 -4.32 -12.22 6.97
CA SER A 336 -5.35 -13.08 7.57
C SER A 336 -6.70 -12.92 6.85
N ILE A 337 -7.09 -11.69 6.50
CA ILE A 337 -8.32 -11.42 5.72
C ILE A 337 -8.21 -12.05 4.33
N ALA A 338 -7.08 -11.92 3.67
CA ALA A 338 -6.84 -12.53 2.37
C ALA A 338 -6.89 -14.07 2.43
N PHE A 339 -6.34 -14.66 3.49
CA PHE A 339 -6.44 -16.10 3.72
C PHE A 339 -7.90 -16.56 3.92
N VAL A 340 -8.70 -15.85 4.71
CA VAL A 340 -10.14 -16.11 4.87
C VAL A 340 -10.86 -15.99 3.53
N THR A 341 -10.51 -15.04 2.69
CA THR A 341 -11.07 -14.88 1.35
C THR A 341 -10.73 -16.07 0.44
N LEU A 342 -9.49 -16.58 0.50
CA LEU A 342 -9.12 -17.81 -0.22
C LEU A 342 -9.89 -19.03 0.32
N LEU A 343 -10.08 -19.16 1.62
CA LEU A 343 -10.89 -20.22 2.21
C LEU A 343 -12.34 -20.14 1.73
N SER A 344 -12.92 -18.96 1.62
CA SER A 344 -14.25 -18.78 1.04
C SER A 344 -14.30 -19.27 -0.42
N GLY A 345 -13.24 -19.03 -1.20
CA GLY A 345 -13.09 -19.61 -2.54
C GLY A 345 -13.09 -21.14 -2.55
N VAL A 346 -12.40 -21.76 -1.59
CA VAL A 346 -12.43 -23.23 -1.40
C VAL A 346 -13.82 -23.74 -1.09
N ILE A 347 -14.58 -23.07 -0.22
CA ILE A 347 -15.96 -23.43 0.12
C ILE A 347 -16.86 -23.33 -1.12
N VAL A 348 -16.74 -22.25 -1.88
CA VAL A 348 -17.46 -22.06 -3.16
C VAL A 348 -17.13 -23.20 -4.14
N LEU A 349 -15.85 -23.53 -4.31
CA LEU A 349 -15.42 -24.64 -5.15
C LEU A 349 -16.05 -25.97 -4.68
N ALA A 350 -15.99 -26.26 -3.39
CA ALA A 350 -16.59 -27.47 -2.81
C ALA A 350 -18.09 -27.53 -3.03
N GLY A 351 -18.81 -26.41 -2.92
CA GLY A 351 -20.22 -26.27 -3.22
C GLY A 351 -20.54 -26.57 -4.69
N ILE A 352 -19.79 -25.93 -5.59
CA ILE A 352 -19.93 -26.12 -7.05
C ILE A 352 -19.68 -27.59 -7.43
N LEU A 353 -18.62 -28.20 -6.89
CA LEU A 353 -18.32 -29.62 -7.14
C LEU A 353 -19.42 -30.55 -6.64
N ASN A 354 -20.13 -30.19 -5.57
CA ASN A 354 -21.27 -30.97 -5.07
C ASN A 354 -22.49 -30.80 -5.99
N VAL A 355 -22.81 -29.58 -6.43
CA VAL A 355 -23.93 -29.30 -7.37
C VAL A 355 -23.67 -29.97 -8.71
N SER A 356 -22.47 -29.84 -9.26
CA SER A 356 -22.10 -30.40 -10.55
C SER A 356 -21.87 -31.93 -10.54
N LYS A 357 -22.04 -32.58 -9.38
CA LYS A 357 -21.75 -34.01 -9.23
C LYS A 357 -22.56 -34.89 -10.20
N LYS A 358 -23.85 -34.61 -10.38
CA LYS A 358 -24.71 -35.35 -11.29
C LYS A 358 -24.25 -35.23 -12.74
N ASP A 359 -23.98 -34.02 -13.18
CA ASP A 359 -23.54 -33.73 -14.56
C ASP A 359 -22.18 -34.36 -14.85
N LYS A 360 -21.25 -34.28 -13.88
CA LYS A 360 -19.93 -34.91 -14.00
C LYS A 360 -20.00 -36.46 -13.98
N LEU A 361 -20.90 -37.04 -13.22
CA LEU A 361 -21.17 -38.51 -13.26
C LEU A 361 -21.67 -38.95 -14.64
N TYR A 362 -22.59 -38.19 -15.23
CA TYR A 362 -23.11 -38.46 -16.56
C TYR A 362 -22.01 -38.36 -17.63
N GLU A 363 -21.18 -37.32 -17.56
CA GLU A 363 -20.03 -37.15 -18.44
C GLU A 363 -19.04 -38.36 -18.35
N VAL A 364 -18.73 -38.82 -17.12
CA VAL A 364 -17.91 -40.00 -16.88
C VAL A 364 -18.52 -41.25 -17.50
N ALA A 365 -19.84 -41.45 -17.34
CA ALA A 365 -20.55 -42.64 -17.89
C ALA A 365 -20.45 -42.64 -19.41
N ILE A 366 -20.68 -41.51 -20.08
CA ILE A 366 -20.55 -41.37 -21.55
C ILE A 366 -19.12 -41.69 -22.00
N LEU A 367 -18.12 -41.05 -21.33
CA LEU A 367 -16.71 -41.27 -21.70
C LEU A 367 -16.28 -42.73 -21.53
N LYS A 368 -16.77 -43.43 -20.49
CA LYS A 368 -16.51 -44.84 -20.30
C LYS A 368 -17.17 -45.72 -21.36
N ILE A 369 -18.41 -45.41 -21.77
CA ILE A 369 -19.12 -46.11 -22.84
C ILE A 369 -18.36 -45.93 -24.17
N LEU A 370 -17.78 -44.75 -24.41
CA LEU A 370 -16.93 -44.46 -25.58
C LEU A 370 -15.50 -45.05 -25.47
N GLY A 371 -15.22 -45.87 -24.44
CA GLY A 371 -13.94 -46.58 -24.28
C GLY A 371 -12.83 -45.74 -23.62
N ALA A 372 -13.13 -44.63 -23.02
CA ALA A 372 -12.13 -43.86 -22.30
C ALA A 372 -11.64 -44.57 -21.03
N SER A 373 -10.34 -44.74 -20.89
CA SER A 373 -9.75 -45.31 -19.67
C SER A 373 -9.88 -44.34 -18.49
N PRO A 374 -9.96 -44.84 -17.23
CA PRO A 374 -9.99 -44.01 -16.04
C PRO A 374 -8.85 -42.96 -15.97
N LYS A 375 -7.65 -43.35 -16.42
CA LYS A 375 -6.49 -42.46 -16.48
C LYS A 375 -6.72 -41.26 -17.42
N LYS A 376 -7.36 -41.46 -18.58
CA LYS A 376 -7.69 -40.39 -19.51
C LYS A 376 -8.74 -39.43 -18.95
N ILE A 377 -9.73 -39.95 -18.18
CA ILE A 377 -10.76 -39.13 -17.53
C ILE A 377 -10.14 -38.29 -16.44
N ILE A 378 -9.24 -38.86 -15.63
CA ILE A 378 -8.49 -38.11 -14.60
C ILE A 378 -7.67 -37.01 -15.26
N ALA A 379 -6.92 -37.31 -16.30
CA ALA A 379 -6.08 -36.34 -17.00
C ALA A 379 -6.92 -35.19 -17.58
N LEU A 380 -8.10 -35.48 -18.15
CA LEU A 380 -9.01 -34.44 -18.64
C LEU A 380 -9.43 -33.48 -17.54
N TRP A 381 -9.87 -33.99 -16.40
CA TRP A 381 -10.32 -33.14 -15.28
C TRP A 381 -9.20 -32.38 -14.61
N LEU A 382 -8.03 -32.99 -14.43
CA LEU A 382 -6.85 -32.27 -13.95
C LEU A 382 -6.50 -31.10 -14.86
N GLN A 383 -6.59 -31.28 -16.18
CA GLN A 383 -6.37 -30.17 -17.11
C GLN A 383 -7.44 -29.09 -17.02
N GLU A 384 -8.73 -29.45 -16.88
CA GLU A 384 -9.81 -28.48 -16.69
C GLU A 384 -9.57 -27.59 -15.47
N TYR A 385 -9.29 -28.19 -14.31
CA TYR A 385 -9.11 -27.43 -13.07
C TYR A 385 -7.77 -26.69 -13.00
N LEU A 386 -6.72 -27.24 -13.62
CA LEU A 386 -5.46 -26.52 -13.79
C LEU A 386 -5.63 -25.26 -14.65
N ILE A 387 -6.38 -25.36 -15.75
CA ILE A 387 -6.68 -24.21 -16.61
C ILE A 387 -7.48 -23.15 -15.84
N ILE A 388 -8.50 -23.55 -15.07
CA ILE A 388 -9.25 -22.64 -14.20
C ILE A 388 -8.33 -21.93 -13.20
N GLY A 389 -7.44 -22.67 -12.55
CA GLY A 389 -6.48 -22.14 -11.60
C GLY A 389 -5.49 -21.16 -12.25
N LEU A 390 -4.94 -21.52 -13.41
CA LEU A 390 -4.03 -20.66 -14.17
C LEU A 390 -4.73 -19.36 -14.63
N MET A 391 -5.98 -19.47 -15.11
CA MET A 391 -6.78 -18.28 -15.46
C MET A 391 -6.98 -17.38 -14.25
N ALA A 392 -7.35 -17.94 -13.10
CA ALA A 392 -7.51 -17.17 -11.86
C ALA A 392 -6.20 -16.47 -11.47
N SER A 393 -5.06 -17.16 -11.55
CA SER A 393 -3.75 -16.58 -11.22
C SER A 393 -3.34 -15.48 -12.19
N CYS A 394 -3.49 -15.66 -13.50
CA CYS A 394 -3.19 -14.62 -14.49
C CYS A 394 -4.00 -13.34 -14.24
N ILE A 395 -5.30 -13.48 -14.00
CA ILE A 395 -6.19 -12.35 -13.72
C ILE A 395 -5.77 -11.67 -12.42
N SER A 396 -5.46 -12.46 -11.38
CA SER A 396 -5.03 -11.94 -10.07
C SER A 396 -3.73 -11.18 -10.14
N ILE A 397 -2.76 -11.66 -10.91
CA ILE A 397 -1.47 -10.98 -11.13
C ILE A 397 -1.70 -9.62 -11.80
N LEU A 398 -2.48 -9.59 -12.89
CA LEU A 398 -2.74 -8.34 -13.61
C LEU A 398 -3.46 -7.31 -12.73
N VAL A 399 -4.50 -7.74 -12.01
CA VAL A 399 -5.25 -6.85 -11.11
C VAL A 399 -4.42 -6.46 -9.90
N GLY A 400 -3.70 -7.40 -9.29
CA GLY A 400 -2.85 -7.15 -8.14
C GLY A 400 -1.72 -6.15 -8.43
N ILE A 401 -1.04 -6.30 -9.57
CA ILE A 401 -0.01 -5.34 -10.02
C ILE A 401 -0.62 -3.96 -10.28
N LEU A 402 -1.77 -3.89 -10.96
CA LEU A 402 -2.43 -2.62 -11.27
C LEU A 402 -2.85 -1.89 -10.00
N VAL A 403 -3.50 -2.58 -9.07
CA VAL A 403 -3.98 -1.98 -7.82
C VAL A 403 -2.82 -1.59 -6.91
N SER A 404 -1.81 -2.45 -6.76
CA SER A 404 -0.61 -2.12 -5.97
C SER A 404 0.16 -0.94 -6.55
N PHE A 405 0.29 -0.84 -7.89
CA PHE A 405 0.92 0.28 -8.54
C PHE A 405 0.22 1.61 -8.21
N ILE A 406 -1.12 1.62 -8.29
CA ILE A 406 -1.90 2.81 -7.92
C ILE A 406 -1.67 3.18 -6.45
N ILE A 407 -1.73 2.23 -5.54
CA ILE A 407 -1.58 2.49 -4.09
C ILE A 407 -0.18 2.96 -3.76
N VAL A 408 0.86 2.26 -4.23
CA VAL A 408 2.26 2.57 -3.93
C VAL A 408 2.66 3.92 -4.51
N THR A 409 2.32 4.17 -5.79
CA THR A 409 2.80 5.36 -6.50
C THR A 409 1.98 6.62 -6.17
N TYR A 410 0.64 6.52 -6.10
CA TYR A 410 -0.21 7.70 -5.94
C TYR A 410 -0.64 7.95 -4.49
N ILE A 411 -0.83 6.91 -3.67
CA ILE A 411 -1.25 7.08 -2.27
C ILE A 411 -0.03 7.20 -1.37
N PHE A 412 0.90 6.24 -1.43
CA PHE A 412 2.11 6.27 -0.60
C PHE A 412 3.24 7.14 -1.16
N GLN A 413 3.21 7.45 -2.47
CA GLN A 413 4.22 8.26 -3.16
C GLN A 413 5.66 7.73 -2.95
N ILE A 414 5.82 6.41 -2.98
CA ILE A 414 7.10 5.71 -2.85
C ILE A 414 7.46 4.98 -4.14
N ASP A 415 8.73 4.59 -4.26
CA ASP A 415 9.23 3.83 -5.40
C ASP A 415 8.58 2.44 -5.44
N TYR A 416 8.07 2.08 -6.61
CA TYR A 416 7.40 0.80 -6.83
C TYR A 416 8.43 -0.32 -6.99
N HIS A 417 8.38 -1.33 -6.14
CA HIS A 417 9.29 -2.46 -6.15
C HIS A 417 8.53 -3.78 -6.17
N ILE A 418 8.94 -4.72 -7.05
CA ILE A 418 8.35 -6.05 -7.18
C ILE A 418 9.44 -7.10 -7.03
N ASN A 419 9.23 -8.04 -6.12
CA ASN A 419 9.99 -9.27 -6.05
C ASN A 419 9.31 -10.37 -6.89
N PHE A 420 9.83 -10.60 -8.08
CA PHE A 420 9.24 -11.58 -9.00
C PHE A 420 9.23 -13.01 -8.44
N ASN A 421 10.16 -13.38 -7.58
CA ASN A 421 10.18 -14.72 -6.98
C ASN A 421 8.96 -14.94 -6.08
N ASN A 422 8.66 -14.01 -5.20
CA ASN A 422 7.49 -14.08 -4.33
C ASN A 422 6.18 -14.06 -5.14
N LEU A 423 6.11 -13.24 -6.17
CA LEU A 423 4.95 -13.16 -7.05
C LEU A 423 4.70 -14.50 -7.77
N ILE A 424 5.72 -15.16 -8.27
CA ILE A 424 5.61 -16.49 -8.91
C ILE A 424 5.11 -17.52 -7.88
N ILE A 425 5.70 -17.56 -6.69
CA ILE A 425 5.31 -18.52 -5.64
C ILE A 425 3.84 -18.33 -5.28
N LEU A 426 3.41 -17.07 -5.02
CA LEU A 426 2.01 -16.75 -4.70
C LEU A 426 1.06 -17.15 -5.84
N SER A 427 1.46 -16.91 -7.08
CA SER A 427 0.63 -17.22 -8.26
C SER A 427 0.38 -18.73 -8.45
N LEU A 428 1.26 -19.59 -7.96
CA LEU A 428 1.13 -21.04 -8.06
C LEU A 428 0.21 -21.65 -6.98
N ILE A 429 -0.05 -20.93 -5.88
CA ILE A 429 -0.88 -21.43 -4.77
C ILE A 429 -2.28 -21.80 -5.25
N VAL A 430 -2.95 -20.92 -6.00
CA VAL A 430 -4.33 -21.13 -6.42
C VAL A 430 -4.50 -22.27 -7.43
N PRO A 431 -3.71 -22.36 -8.51
CA PRO A 431 -3.77 -23.53 -9.42
C PRO A 431 -3.58 -24.84 -8.68
N PHE A 432 -2.63 -24.88 -7.75
CA PHE A 432 -2.34 -26.08 -6.97
C PHE A 432 -3.51 -26.46 -6.04
N LEU A 433 -4.06 -25.50 -5.31
CA LEU A 433 -5.22 -25.72 -4.42
C LEU A 433 -6.45 -26.20 -5.20
N ILE A 434 -6.81 -25.52 -6.29
CA ILE A 434 -7.98 -25.89 -7.11
C ILE A 434 -7.81 -27.30 -7.66
N THR A 435 -6.63 -27.62 -8.17
CA THR A 435 -6.34 -28.92 -8.80
C THR A 435 -6.38 -30.06 -7.78
N ILE A 436 -5.76 -29.89 -6.61
CA ILE A 436 -5.76 -30.91 -5.55
C ILE A 436 -7.16 -31.14 -4.99
N LEU A 437 -7.87 -30.08 -4.63
CA LEU A 437 -9.21 -30.20 -4.04
C LEU A 437 -10.19 -30.89 -5.02
N SER A 438 -10.11 -30.52 -6.28
CA SER A 438 -10.91 -31.11 -7.34
C SER A 438 -10.56 -32.60 -7.55
N PHE A 439 -9.27 -32.92 -7.55
CA PHE A 439 -8.79 -34.31 -7.67
C PHE A 439 -9.32 -35.20 -6.54
N ILE A 440 -9.19 -34.78 -5.29
CA ILE A 440 -9.67 -35.52 -4.11
C ILE A 440 -11.19 -35.84 -4.21
N LYS A 441 -11.98 -34.83 -4.59
CA LYS A 441 -13.43 -34.98 -4.74
C LYS A 441 -13.82 -35.91 -5.89
N MET A 442 -13.07 -35.85 -6.99
CA MET A 442 -13.39 -36.61 -8.21
C MET A 442 -12.95 -38.05 -8.20
N LEU A 443 -11.95 -38.42 -7.38
CA LEU A 443 -11.52 -39.83 -7.25
C LEU A 443 -12.69 -40.76 -6.96
N LYS A 444 -13.58 -40.41 -6.03
CA LYS A 444 -14.76 -41.21 -5.67
C LYS A 444 -15.76 -41.39 -6.83
N LEU A 445 -15.83 -40.44 -7.75
CA LEU A 445 -16.74 -40.45 -8.89
C LEU A 445 -16.26 -41.39 -10.00
N ILE A 446 -14.92 -41.41 -10.21
CA ILE A 446 -14.31 -42.17 -11.31
C ILE A 446 -14.47 -43.69 -11.07
N TYR A 447 -14.36 -44.16 -9.85
CA TYR A 447 -14.46 -45.57 -9.51
C TYR A 447 -15.92 -46.07 -9.38
N SER A 448 -16.94 -45.23 -9.57
CA SER A 448 -18.34 -45.65 -9.56
C SER A 448 -18.70 -46.46 -10.82
N LYS A 449 -19.57 -47.47 -10.64
CA LYS A 449 -20.02 -48.36 -11.75
C LYS A 449 -20.99 -47.62 -12.69
N PRO A 450 -20.79 -47.64 -14.02
CA PRO A 450 -21.61 -46.88 -14.98
C PRO A 450 -23.13 -47.18 -14.91
N LEU A 451 -23.48 -48.46 -14.78
CA LEU A 451 -24.85 -48.92 -14.70
C LEU A 451 -25.61 -48.33 -13.49
N LYS A 452 -24.94 -48.12 -12.35
CA LYS A 452 -25.54 -47.54 -11.16
C LYS A 452 -25.85 -46.06 -11.38
N ILE A 453 -25.09 -45.39 -12.19
CA ILE A 453 -25.21 -43.96 -12.50
C ILE A 453 -26.42 -43.71 -13.43
N LEU A 454 -26.56 -44.52 -14.49
CA LEU A 454 -27.65 -44.37 -15.46
C LEU A 454 -29.02 -44.71 -14.84
N ARG A 455 -29.10 -45.67 -13.89
CA ARG A 455 -30.34 -45.95 -13.15
C ARG A 455 -30.76 -44.79 -12.22
N PHE A 456 -29.83 -44.04 -11.64
CA PHE A 456 -30.10 -42.86 -10.82
C PHE A 456 -30.62 -41.64 -11.60
N TYR A 457 -30.44 -41.62 -12.93
CA TYR A 457 -30.86 -40.53 -13.78
C TYR A 457 -32.27 -40.72 -14.35
N ASN A 458 -32.81 -41.97 -14.32
CA ASN A 458 -34.15 -42.31 -14.80
C ASN A 458 -35.19 -42.36 -13.68
N ASN A 459 -34.80 -42.18 -12.45
CA ASN A 459 -35.65 -41.92 -11.29
C ASN A 459 -35.42 -40.49 -10.79
#